data_f394db649b57fdb03890c14c7b164f95
#
_entry.id   f394db649b57fdb03890c14c7b164f95
#
_cell.length_a   1.000
_cell.length_b   1.000
_cell.length_c   1.000
_cell.angle_alpha   90.00
_cell.angle_beta   90.00
_cell.angle_gamma   90.00
#
_symmetry.space_group_name_H-M   'P 1'
#
loop_
_entity.id
_entity.type
_entity.pdbx_description
1 polymer ?
#
loop_
_entity_poly.entity_id
_entity_poly.type
_entity_poly.pdbx_seq_one_letter_code
_entity_poly.pdbx_strand_id
1 'polypeptide(L)'
;MKSQESFLVELIKPSHYDDQGYVIQWWRGFIPSNSLSCLYGLVLDARNRQVLGEDVEIEIEARDETNSIIPLRRIIRRFRRNGNRGLVCLVGVQTNQFARAMDIARPLRA
;
A
#
# COMPACT_ATOMS: atom_id res chain seq x y z
N MET A 1 -6.08 -30.21 -9.47
CA MET A 1 -5.42 -28.94 -9.81
C MET A 1 -5.41 -28.03 -8.59
N LYS A 2 -4.24 -27.74 -8.08
CA LYS A 2 -4.14 -26.82 -6.94
C LYS A 2 -4.46 -25.42 -7.43
N SER A 3 -5.42 -24.75 -6.81
CA SER A 3 -5.64 -23.34 -7.05
C SER A 3 -4.50 -22.57 -6.43
N GLN A 4 -3.92 -21.66 -7.19
CA GLN A 4 -2.87 -20.78 -6.69
C GLN A 4 -3.45 -19.80 -5.69
N GLU A 5 -2.84 -19.69 -4.52
CA GLU A 5 -3.21 -18.72 -3.52
C GLU A 5 -2.52 -17.39 -3.80
N SER A 6 -3.18 -16.29 -3.51
CA SER A 6 -2.61 -14.95 -3.67
C SER A 6 -2.37 -14.34 -2.29
N PHE A 7 -1.23 -13.67 -2.17
CA PHE A 7 -0.89 -12.85 -1.02
C PHE A 7 -0.79 -11.41 -1.50
N LEU A 8 -1.65 -10.55 -0.99
CA LEU A 8 -1.74 -9.16 -1.45
C LEU A 8 -0.80 -8.27 -0.65
N VAL A 9 -0.01 -7.45 -1.35
CA VAL A 9 0.85 -6.46 -0.72
C VAL A 9 0.47 -5.09 -1.25
N GLU A 10 -0.03 -4.22 -0.37
CA GLU A 10 -0.32 -2.83 -0.68
C GLU A 10 0.74 -1.96 -0.02
N LEU A 11 1.48 -1.22 -0.83
CA LEU A 11 2.49 -0.27 -0.36
C LEU A 11 1.89 1.13 -0.54
N ILE A 12 1.59 1.79 0.57
CA ILE A 12 0.93 3.08 0.55
C ILE A 12 1.84 4.11 1.21
N LYS A 13 2.21 5.14 0.47
CA LYS A 13 2.86 6.31 1.03
C LYS A 13 1.79 7.35 1.33
N PRO A 14 1.43 7.58 2.61
CA PRO A 14 0.41 8.55 2.94
C PRO A 14 0.90 9.98 2.71
N SER A 15 -0.04 10.87 2.41
CA SER A 15 0.22 12.30 2.41
C SER A 15 0.02 12.84 3.83
N HIS A 16 -0.26 14.11 3.97
CA HIS A 16 -0.57 14.75 5.24
C HIS A 16 -1.71 15.74 5.02
N TYR A 17 -2.30 16.19 6.12
CA TYR A 17 -3.38 17.17 6.07
C TYR A 17 -2.83 18.59 5.98
N ASP A 18 -3.54 19.46 5.27
CA ASP A 18 -3.25 20.88 5.29
C ASP A 18 -3.85 21.53 6.55
N ASP A 19 -3.70 22.86 6.69
CA ASP A 19 -4.19 23.59 7.86
C ASP A 19 -5.70 23.53 8.02
N GLN A 20 -6.42 23.16 6.96
CA GLN A 20 -7.88 23.06 6.96
C GLN A 20 -8.39 21.63 7.07
N GLY A 21 -7.48 20.66 7.24
CA GLY A 21 -7.82 19.25 7.39
C GLY A 21 -8.01 18.48 6.10
N TYR A 22 -7.66 19.04 4.96
CA TYR A 22 -7.72 18.34 3.68
C TYR A 22 -6.40 17.65 3.38
N VAL A 23 -6.49 16.47 2.74
CA VAL A 23 -5.30 15.73 2.32
C VAL A 23 -4.61 16.47 1.17
N ILE A 24 -3.31 16.70 1.31
CA ILE A 24 -2.53 17.38 0.27
C ILE A 24 -2.22 16.40 -0.85
N GLN A 25 -2.56 16.81 -2.08
CA GLN A 25 -2.28 16.05 -3.29
C GLN A 25 -1.70 16.95 -4.37
N TRP A 26 -0.64 16.46 -5.02
CA TRP A 26 0.06 17.18 -6.07
C TRP A 26 -0.09 16.41 -7.39
N TRP A 27 -0.78 17.01 -8.35
CA TRP A 27 -1.03 16.37 -9.64
C TRP A 27 0.08 16.58 -10.66
N ARG A 28 0.98 17.52 -10.40
CA ARG A 28 2.09 17.89 -11.32
C ARG A 28 3.39 18.01 -10.53
N GLY A 29 4.52 17.83 -11.23
CA GLY A 29 5.84 17.97 -10.64
C GLY A 29 6.19 16.83 -9.71
N PHE A 30 5.66 15.66 -9.97
CA PHE A 30 5.84 14.49 -9.13
C PHE A 30 7.29 14.04 -9.07
N ILE A 31 7.81 13.91 -7.88
CA ILE A 31 9.09 13.28 -7.61
C ILE A 31 8.81 11.93 -6.95
N PRO A 32 9.21 10.79 -7.58
CA PRO A 32 8.96 9.48 -6.99
C PRO A 32 9.56 9.35 -5.60
N SER A 33 8.82 8.74 -4.69
CA SER A 33 9.32 8.45 -3.36
C SER A 33 10.39 7.37 -3.42
N ASN A 34 11.60 7.67 -2.93
CA ASN A 34 12.68 6.69 -2.88
C ASN A 34 12.32 5.52 -1.96
N SER A 35 11.69 5.80 -0.81
CA SER A 35 11.28 4.76 0.12
C SER A 35 10.27 3.81 -0.50
N LEU A 36 9.28 4.35 -1.21
CA LEU A 36 8.27 3.53 -1.88
C LEU A 36 8.90 2.69 -2.99
N SER A 37 9.78 3.28 -3.80
CA SER A 37 10.47 2.57 -4.89
C SER A 37 11.37 1.47 -4.37
N CYS A 38 12.13 1.73 -3.31
CA CYS A 38 13.02 0.73 -2.70
C CYS A 38 12.22 -0.44 -2.14
N LEU A 39 11.14 -0.15 -1.42
CA LEU A 39 10.31 -1.20 -0.84
C LEU A 39 9.60 -2.01 -1.91
N TYR A 40 9.13 -1.36 -2.97
CA TYR A 40 8.54 -2.05 -4.11
C TYR A 40 9.54 -3.03 -4.73
N GLY A 41 10.78 -2.59 -4.91
CA GLY A 41 11.85 -3.44 -5.44
C GLY A 41 12.12 -4.65 -4.57
N LEU A 42 12.14 -4.47 -3.24
CA LEU A 42 12.35 -5.57 -2.30
C LEU A 42 11.21 -6.59 -2.34
N VAL A 43 9.96 -6.13 -2.41
CA VAL A 43 8.80 -7.02 -2.49
C VAL A 43 8.77 -7.73 -3.84
N LEU A 44 9.14 -7.04 -4.91
CA LEU A 44 9.26 -7.66 -6.24
C LEU A 44 10.29 -8.77 -6.24
N ASP A 45 11.43 -8.56 -5.60
CA ASP A 45 12.47 -9.58 -5.45
C ASP A 45 11.94 -10.79 -4.66
N ALA A 46 11.22 -10.54 -3.56
CA ALA A 46 10.60 -11.60 -2.77
C ALA A 46 9.60 -12.40 -3.61
N ARG A 47 8.82 -11.73 -4.46
CA ARG A 47 7.90 -12.39 -5.37
C ARG A 47 8.65 -13.29 -6.36
N ASN A 48 9.73 -12.77 -6.94
CA ASN A 48 10.52 -13.53 -7.93
C ASN A 48 11.24 -14.72 -7.32
N ARG A 49 11.58 -14.64 -6.04
CA ARG A 49 12.20 -15.75 -5.30
C ARG A 49 11.18 -16.73 -4.72
N GLN A 50 9.90 -16.44 -4.85
CA GLN A 50 8.83 -17.30 -4.34
C GLN A 50 8.99 -17.61 -2.86
N VAL A 51 9.29 -16.58 -2.05
CA VAL A 51 9.60 -16.75 -0.62
C VAL A 51 8.43 -17.34 0.19
N LEU A 52 7.19 -17.21 -0.31
CA LEU A 52 6.01 -17.79 0.33
C LEU A 52 5.63 -19.16 -0.26
N GLY A 53 6.45 -19.70 -1.16
CA GLY A 53 6.22 -20.98 -1.80
C GLY A 53 5.77 -20.85 -3.25
N GLU A 54 5.88 -21.94 -3.99
CA GLU A 54 5.53 -21.98 -5.42
C GLU A 54 4.03 -21.84 -5.65
N ASP A 55 3.21 -22.22 -4.66
CA ASP A 55 1.75 -22.18 -4.75
C ASP A 55 1.17 -20.82 -4.38
N VAL A 56 2.00 -19.86 -3.96
CA VAL A 56 1.56 -18.55 -3.52
C VAL A 56 2.10 -17.47 -4.44
N GLU A 57 1.19 -16.73 -5.07
CA GLU A 57 1.54 -15.57 -5.88
C GLU A 57 1.45 -14.31 -5.04
N ILE A 58 2.49 -13.49 -5.07
CA ILE A 58 2.50 -12.18 -4.41
C ILE A 58 2.04 -11.14 -5.42
N GLU A 59 0.92 -10.47 -5.12
CA GLU A 59 0.40 -9.38 -5.92
C GLU A 59 0.74 -8.05 -5.23
N ILE A 60 1.43 -7.16 -5.95
CA ILE A 60 1.98 -5.93 -5.39
C ILE A 60 1.28 -4.72 -6.01
N GLU A 61 0.81 -3.81 -5.17
CA GLU A 61 0.32 -2.50 -5.58
C GLU A 61 1.05 -1.44 -4.79
N ALA A 62 1.54 -0.40 -5.47
CA ALA A 62 2.19 0.73 -4.83
C ALA A 62 1.40 2.00 -5.12
N ARG A 63 1.10 2.77 -4.07
CA ARG A 63 0.28 3.97 -4.17
C ARG A 63 0.92 5.11 -3.41
N ASP A 64 1.06 6.26 -4.07
CA ASP A 64 1.54 7.50 -3.45
C ASP A 64 0.38 8.47 -3.36
N GLU A 65 -0.09 8.76 -2.15
CA GLU A 65 -1.25 9.62 -1.93
C GLU A 65 -0.99 11.07 -2.32
N THR A 66 0.25 11.49 -2.42
CA THR A 66 0.55 12.86 -2.82
C THR A 66 0.15 13.16 -4.27
N ASN A 67 0.00 12.14 -5.11
CA ASN A 67 -0.40 12.31 -6.50
C ASN A 67 -1.55 11.40 -6.95
N SER A 68 -2.17 10.67 -6.02
CA SER A 68 -3.34 9.85 -6.34
C SER A 68 -4.22 9.67 -5.11
N ILE A 69 -5.51 9.41 -5.35
CA ILE A 69 -6.46 9.13 -4.27
C ILE A 69 -6.33 7.66 -3.89
N ILE A 70 -6.25 7.38 -2.59
CA ILE A 70 -6.18 6.02 -2.09
C ILE A 70 -7.59 5.41 -2.07
N PRO A 71 -7.87 4.36 -2.88
CA PRO A 71 -9.20 3.77 -2.94
C PRO A 71 -9.42 2.76 -1.81
N LEU A 72 -9.59 3.24 -0.58
CA LEU A 72 -9.65 2.41 0.62
C LEU A 72 -10.74 1.33 0.54
N ARG A 73 -11.94 1.68 0.07
CA ARG A 73 -13.04 0.71 -0.02
C ARG A 73 -12.71 -0.43 -0.97
N ARG A 74 -12.06 -0.11 -2.10
CA ARG A 74 -11.64 -1.11 -3.07
C ARG A 74 -10.57 -2.02 -2.49
N ILE A 75 -9.61 -1.45 -1.77
CA ILE A 75 -8.53 -2.20 -1.11
C ILE A 75 -9.13 -3.17 -0.09
N ILE A 76 -10.00 -2.69 0.79
CA ILE A 76 -10.66 -3.50 1.81
C ILE A 76 -11.44 -4.65 1.16
N ARG A 77 -12.21 -4.36 0.12
CA ARG A 77 -12.99 -5.37 -0.60
C ARG A 77 -12.10 -6.44 -1.21
N ARG A 78 -10.98 -6.01 -1.80
CA ARG A 78 -10.02 -6.95 -2.40
C ARG A 78 -9.41 -7.88 -1.37
N PHE A 79 -9.02 -7.35 -0.21
CA PHE A 79 -8.49 -8.16 0.88
C PHE A 79 -9.53 -9.15 1.42
N ARG A 80 -10.77 -8.70 1.59
CA ARG A 80 -11.84 -9.60 2.05
C ARG A 80 -12.10 -10.74 1.09
N ARG A 81 -12.09 -10.47 -0.21
CA ARG A 81 -12.25 -11.52 -1.24
C ARG A 81 -11.12 -12.52 -1.21
N ASN A 82 -9.95 -12.11 -0.77
CA ASN A 82 -8.77 -12.97 -0.69
C ASN A 82 -8.60 -13.62 0.69
N GLY A 83 -9.63 -13.64 1.51
CA GLY A 83 -9.58 -14.22 2.85
C GLY A 83 -8.68 -13.45 3.81
N ASN A 84 -8.50 -12.16 3.58
CA ASN A 84 -7.64 -11.25 4.37
C ASN A 84 -6.17 -11.69 4.39
N ARG A 85 -5.72 -12.40 3.37
CA ARG A 85 -4.32 -12.78 3.24
C ARG A 85 -3.55 -11.68 2.55
N GLY A 86 -2.72 -10.99 3.30
CA GLY A 86 -1.93 -9.91 2.73
C GLY A 86 -1.35 -9.00 3.78
N LEU A 87 -0.69 -7.97 3.30
CA LEU A 87 0.03 -7.00 4.13
C LEU A 87 -0.18 -5.60 3.55
N VAL A 88 -0.46 -4.65 4.42
CA VAL A 88 -0.49 -3.23 4.05
C VAL A 88 0.68 -2.55 4.75
N CYS A 89 1.54 -1.92 3.95
CA CYS A 89 2.68 -1.17 4.47
C CYS A 89 2.45 0.32 4.26
N LEU A 90 2.53 1.09 5.33
CA LEU A 90 2.50 2.55 5.28
C LEU A 90 3.95 3.04 5.24
N VAL A 91 4.36 3.52 4.06
CA VAL A 91 5.76 3.74 3.73
C VAL A 91 6.15 5.19 3.94
N GLY A 92 7.32 5.41 4.54
CA GLY A 92 7.90 6.76 4.67
C GLY A 92 7.09 7.70 5.56
N VAL A 93 6.48 7.18 6.62
CA VAL A 93 5.66 7.98 7.54
C VAL A 93 6.57 8.82 8.43
N GLN A 94 6.42 10.14 8.32
CA GLN A 94 7.08 11.11 9.19
C GLN A 94 6.05 11.72 10.14
N THR A 95 6.50 12.60 11.04
CA THR A 95 5.63 13.19 12.06
C THR A 95 4.39 13.87 11.47
N ASN A 96 4.55 14.63 10.39
CA ASN A 96 3.44 15.32 9.75
C ASN A 96 2.50 14.39 8.99
N GLN A 97 2.89 13.16 8.73
CA GLN A 97 2.10 12.16 8.02
C GLN A 97 1.42 11.17 8.95
N PHE A 98 1.76 11.18 10.23
CA PHE A 98 1.28 10.19 11.19
C PHE A 98 -0.25 10.17 11.31
N ALA A 99 -0.87 11.34 11.40
CA ALA A 99 -2.34 11.42 11.52
C ALA A 99 -3.03 10.79 10.30
N ARG A 100 -2.55 11.09 9.09
CA ARG A 100 -3.12 10.52 7.87
C ARG A 100 -2.88 9.02 7.79
N ALA A 101 -1.68 8.56 8.18
CA ALA A 101 -1.36 7.13 8.20
C ALA A 101 -2.31 6.38 9.14
N MET A 102 -2.61 6.93 10.31
CA MET A 102 -3.55 6.31 11.24
C MET A 102 -4.97 6.28 10.68
N ASP A 103 -5.40 7.33 10.00
CA ASP A 103 -6.73 7.38 9.38
C ASP A 103 -6.87 6.37 8.25
N ILE A 104 -5.80 6.06 7.54
CA ILE A 104 -5.78 4.99 6.53
C ILE A 104 -5.78 3.62 7.22
N ALA A 105 -4.98 3.44 8.25
CA ALA A 105 -4.78 2.15 8.91
C ALA A 105 -6.04 1.66 9.64
N ARG A 106 -6.80 2.54 10.27
CA ARG A 106 -7.97 2.16 11.07
C ARG A 106 -9.00 1.35 10.29
N PRO A 107 -9.50 1.82 9.12
CA PRO A 107 -10.48 1.05 8.37
C PRO A 107 -9.91 -0.24 7.80
N LEU A 108 -8.63 -0.27 7.49
CA LEU A 108 -7.97 -1.47 6.97
C LEU A 108 -7.81 -2.55 8.05
N ARG A 109 -7.68 -2.13 9.29
CA ARG A 109 -7.50 -3.06 10.41
C ARG A 109 -8.84 -3.65 10.90
N ALA A 110 -9.91 -2.96 10.64
CA ALA A 110 -11.24 -3.37 11.11
C ALA A 110 -11.74 -4.68 10.48
#